data_7d8520556511efecb48da1ec30119c8f
#
_entry.id   7d8520556511efecb48da1ec30119c8f
#
_cell.length_a   1.000
_cell.length_b   1.000
_cell.length_c   1.000
_cell.angle_alpha   90.00
_cell.angle_beta   90.00
_cell.angle_gamma   90.00
#
_symmetry.space_group_name_H-M   'P 1'
#
loop_
_entity.id
_entity.type
_entity.pdbx_description
1 polymer ?
#
loop_
_entity_poly.entity_id
_entity_poly.type
_entity_poly.pdbx_seq_one_letter_code
_entity_poly.pdbx_strand_id
1 'polypeptide(L)'
;EADLEPDYQPPQQFSDQYWFGYEVKTTAELLPAIEQLLQSLCGFLRQTQLQSSRIDWQLLAVDRQTQNLQVRSSSRHSDWATWYQLTRLQLDQLKLHTGIEGLVLECRELLTGHSAGIDLFSPRNQREPLHALLDRLRSRLGLQAIATIGCRDEHLPELALHVGTEPGEAPTHAPT
;
A
#
# COMPACT_ATOMS: atom_id res chain seq x y z
N GLU A 1 18.11 17.59 37.87
CA GLU A 1 18.08 17.21 36.43
C GLU A 1 17.10 16.08 36.30
N ALA A 2 15.89 16.41 35.78
CA ALA A 2 14.87 15.42 35.52
C ALA A 2 15.12 14.93 34.08
N ASP A 3 15.58 13.70 33.95
CA ASP A 3 15.60 12.98 32.70
C ASP A 3 14.15 12.87 32.20
N LEU A 4 13.81 13.69 31.21
CA LEU A 4 12.57 13.55 30.45
C LEU A 4 12.78 12.33 29.55
N GLU A 5 12.34 11.15 30.01
CA GLU A 5 12.16 10.00 29.12
C GLU A 5 11.28 10.45 27.96
N PRO A 6 11.70 10.20 26.68
CA PRO A 6 10.87 10.52 25.55
C PRO A 6 9.57 9.72 25.67
N ASP A 7 8.46 10.43 25.64
CA ASP A 7 7.11 9.88 25.71
C ASP A 7 6.97 8.80 24.62
N TYR A 8 6.90 7.53 25.01
CA TYR A 8 6.72 6.42 24.07
C TYR A 8 5.36 6.56 23.40
N GLN A 9 5.38 7.04 22.17
CA GLN A 9 4.19 7.01 21.31
C GLN A 9 4.16 5.63 20.61
N PRO A 10 3.18 4.77 20.94
CA PRO A 10 3.04 3.50 20.26
C PRO A 10 2.87 3.76 18.75
N PRO A 11 3.50 2.95 17.88
CA PRO A 11 3.36 3.11 16.45
C PRO A 11 1.87 3.04 16.09
N GLN A 12 1.38 4.09 15.44
CA GLN A 12 0.01 4.12 14.97
C GLN A 12 -0.16 3.02 13.93
N GLN A 13 -1.12 2.15 14.14
CA GLN A 13 -1.49 1.10 13.19
C GLN A 13 -3.01 1.04 13.11
N PHE A 14 -3.52 0.68 11.95
CA PHE A 14 -4.94 0.43 11.75
C PHE A 14 -5.14 -1.06 11.56
N SER A 15 -6.18 -1.60 12.22
CA SER A 15 -6.66 -2.96 11.99
C SER A 15 -8.17 -2.97 12.17
N ASP A 16 -8.86 -3.58 11.23
CA ASP A 16 -10.30 -3.76 11.26
C ASP A 16 -10.66 -5.10 10.63
N GLN A 17 -11.80 -5.69 10.99
CA GLN A 17 -12.18 -7.03 10.55
C GLN A 17 -13.67 -7.11 10.21
N TYR A 18 -13.99 -8.03 9.31
CA TYR A 18 -15.36 -8.34 8.92
C TYR A 18 -15.58 -9.87 8.96
N TRP A 19 -16.63 -10.32 9.62
CA TRP A 19 -17.02 -11.72 9.68
C TRP A 19 -18.27 -11.95 8.88
N PHE A 20 -18.22 -12.96 8.00
CA PHE A 20 -19.38 -13.40 7.23
C PHE A 20 -20.24 -14.34 8.08
N GLY A 21 -21.54 -14.23 7.98
CA GLY A 21 -22.47 -15.16 8.61
C GLY A 21 -22.60 -16.50 7.85
N TYR A 22 -21.84 -16.65 6.76
CA TYR A 22 -21.86 -17.81 5.86
C TYR A 22 -20.49 -17.95 5.17
N GLU A 23 -20.27 -19.12 4.58
CA GLU A 23 -19.05 -19.40 3.83
C GLU A 23 -19.08 -18.70 2.46
N VAL A 24 -18.14 -17.81 2.21
CA VAL A 24 -17.95 -17.10 0.95
C VAL A 24 -17.06 -17.91 0.02
N LYS A 25 -17.53 -18.19 -1.20
CA LYS A 25 -16.81 -19.07 -2.16
C LYS A 25 -16.23 -18.33 -3.35
N THR A 26 -16.64 -17.10 -3.57
CA THR A 26 -16.18 -16.31 -4.72
C THR A 26 -15.59 -14.98 -4.28
N THR A 27 -14.59 -14.52 -5.02
CA THR A 27 -13.98 -13.20 -4.75
C THR A 27 -14.97 -12.04 -4.91
N ALA A 28 -15.98 -12.21 -5.76
CA ALA A 28 -17.02 -11.21 -5.97
C ALA A 28 -17.87 -10.95 -4.71
N GLU A 29 -18.13 -12.00 -3.92
CA GLU A 29 -18.88 -11.90 -2.66
C GLU A 29 -18.09 -11.19 -1.55
N LEU A 30 -16.77 -11.09 -1.66
CA LEU A 30 -15.92 -10.36 -0.71
C LEU A 30 -16.00 -8.84 -0.91
N LEU A 31 -16.33 -8.37 -2.12
CA LEU A 31 -16.24 -6.95 -2.51
C LEU A 31 -17.01 -5.98 -1.60
N PRO A 32 -18.25 -6.27 -1.16
CA PRO A 32 -18.96 -5.35 -0.26
C PRO A 32 -18.28 -5.18 1.10
N ALA A 33 -17.76 -6.27 1.67
CA ALA A 33 -17.02 -6.23 2.93
C ALA A 33 -15.68 -5.49 2.79
N ILE A 34 -14.99 -5.69 1.67
CA ILE A 34 -13.76 -4.97 1.33
C ILE A 34 -14.02 -3.47 1.22
N GLU A 35 -15.09 -3.07 0.54
CA GLU A 35 -15.48 -1.66 0.43
C GLU A 35 -15.72 -1.05 1.81
N GLN A 36 -16.46 -1.72 2.68
CA GLN A 36 -16.73 -1.26 4.04
C GLN A 36 -15.45 -1.07 4.85
N LEU A 37 -14.54 -2.05 4.83
CA LEU A 37 -13.28 -1.99 5.56
C LEU A 37 -12.35 -0.88 5.01
N LEU A 38 -12.32 -0.67 3.69
CA LEU A 38 -11.55 0.41 3.07
C LEU A 38 -12.12 1.78 3.42
N GLN A 39 -13.44 1.93 3.50
CA GLN A 39 -14.06 3.18 3.95
C GLN A 39 -13.69 3.48 5.40
N SER A 40 -13.68 2.47 6.28
CA SER A 40 -13.22 2.58 7.67
C SER A 40 -11.76 3.04 7.75
N LEU A 41 -10.86 2.36 7.03
CA LEU A 41 -9.43 2.74 6.94
C LEU A 41 -9.27 4.18 6.45
N CYS A 42 -9.91 4.55 5.35
CA CYS A 42 -9.75 5.89 4.78
C CYS A 42 -10.37 6.98 5.65
N GLY A 43 -11.42 6.66 6.41
CA GLY A 43 -11.95 7.51 7.47
C GLY A 43 -10.90 7.78 8.55
N PHE A 44 -10.25 6.72 9.04
CA PHE A 44 -9.16 6.81 10.01
C PHE A 44 -7.97 7.62 9.47
N LEU A 45 -7.51 7.33 8.24
CA LEU A 45 -6.39 8.05 7.63
C LEU A 45 -6.65 9.56 7.49
N ARG A 46 -7.87 9.94 7.12
CA ARG A 46 -8.25 11.36 7.01
C ARG A 46 -8.33 12.04 8.37
N GLN A 47 -8.92 11.39 9.39
CA GLN A 47 -9.04 11.95 10.73
C GLN A 47 -7.68 12.17 11.39
N THR A 48 -6.74 11.27 11.15
CA THR A 48 -5.39 11.33 11.70
C THR A 48 -4.39 12.07 10.80
N GLN A 49 -4.82 12.52 9.62
CA GLN A 49 -3.95 13.15 8.61
C GLN A 49 -2.79 12.26 8.16
N LEU A 50 -3.01 10.94 8.19
CA LEU A 50 -2.05 9.94 7.77
C LEU A 50 -2.33 9.47 6.36
N GLN A 51 -1.29 8.93 5.73
CA GLN A 51 -1.34 8.31 4.41
C GLN A 51 -0.58 6.98 4.45
N SER A 52 -0.92 6.08 3.55
CA SER A 52 -0.22 4.82 3.39
C SER A 52 0.03 4.53 1.92
N SER A 53 1.10 3.79 1.67
CA SER A 53 1.42 3.18 0.36
C SER A 53 1.21 1.66 0.36
N ARG A 54 0.83 1.09 1.51
CA ARG A 54 0.66 -0.34 1.67
C ARG A 54 -0.50 -0.68 2.59
N ILE A 55 -1.30 -1.67 2.19
CA ILE A 55 -2.29 -2.33 3.02
C ILE A 55 -2.14 -3.85 2.91
N ASP A 56 -2.44 -4.56 3.97
CA ASP A 56 -2.36 -6.01 4.05
C ASP A 56 -3.74 -6.58 4.38
N TRP A 57 -4.21 -7.53 3.55
CA TRP A 57 -5.43 -8.28 3.74
C TRP A 57 -5.11 -9.68 4.25
N GLN A 58 -5.91 -10.16 5.18
CA GLN A 58 -5.92 -11.56 5.59
C GLN A 58 -7.32 -12.13 5.34
N LEU A 59 -7.38 -13.15 4.49
CA LEU A 59 -8.60 -13.90 4.22
C LEU A 59 -8.59 -15.13 5.13
N LEU A 60 -9.52 -15.16 6.06
CA LEU A 60 -9.64 -16.24 7.05
C LEU A 60 -10.54 -17.30 6.48
N ALA A 61 -9.98 -18.48 6.21
CA ALA A 61 -10.71 -19.61 5.65
C ALA A 61 -11.32 -20.49 6.75
N VAL A 62 -12.40 -21.17 6.42
CA VAL A 62 -13.13 -22.09 7.33
C VAL A 62 -12.26 -23.25 7.84
N ASP A 63 -11.21 -23.62 7.11
CA ASP A 63 -10.22 -24.64 7.51
C ASP A 63 -9.11 -24.07 8.43
N ARG A 64 -9.27 -22.84 8.91
CA ARG A 64 -8.30 -22.09 9.73
C ARG A 64 -7.00 -21.73 9.01
N GLN A 65 -6.93 -21.89 7.71
CA GLN A 65 -5.83 -21.35 6.93
C GLN A 65 -6.07 -19.84 6.67
N THR A 66 -4.99 -19.10 6.57
CA THR A 66 -5.05 -17.67 6.25
C THR A 66 -4.35 -17.43 4.92
N GLN A 67 -5.07 -16.83 3.98
CA GLN A 67 -4.46 -16.33 2.75
C GLN A 67 -4.16 -14.84 2.92
N ASN A 68 -2.90 -14.46 2.71
CA ASN A 68 -2.45 -13.08 2.82
C ASN A 68 -2.39 -12.45 1.42
N LEU A 69 -2.92 -11.24 1.31
CA LEU A 69 -2.88 -10.44 0.09
C LEU A 69 -2.33 -9.06 0.44
N GLN A 70 -1.18 -8.72 -0.12
CA GLN A 70 -0.57 -7.41 0.07
C GLN A 70 -0.84 -6.50 -1.12
N VAL A 71 -1.41 -5.34 -0.84
CA VAL A 71 -1.69 -4.32 -1.86
C VAL A 71 -0.76 -3.13 -1.64
N ARG A 72 0.00 -2.79 -2.66
CA ARG A 72 0.91 -1.63 -2.66
C ARG A 72 0.53 -0.62 -3.73
N SER A 73 0.74 0.64 -3.42
CA SER A 73 0.64 1.75 -4.36
C SER A 73 1.97 2.46 -4.50
N SER A 74 2.29 2.97 -5.70
CA SER A 74 3.48 3.79 -5.98
C SER A 74 3.41 5.16 -5.31
N SER A 75 2.24 5.57 -4.86
CA SER A 75 2.04 6.81 -4.14
C SER A 75 1.23 6.58 -2.87
N ARG A 76 1.31 7.53 -1.95
CA ARG A 76 0.59 7.47 -0.69
C ARG A 76 -0.83 7.96 -0.90
N HIS A 77 -1.80 7.21 -0.41
CA HIS A 77 -3.21 7.52 -0.57
C HIS A 77 -3.95 7.51 0.77
N SER A 78 -4.99 8.33 0.83
CA SER A 78 -6.06 8.26 1.82
C SER A 78 -7.43 8.09 1.15
N ASP A 79 -7.44 7.75 -0.14
CA ASP A 79 -8.63 7.57 -0.96
C ASP A 79 -8.99 6.09 -1.10
N TRP A 80 -10.25 5.75 -0.75
CA TRP A 80 -10.71 4.37 -0.76
C TRP A 80 -10.91 3.81 -2.17
N ALA A 81 -11.27 4.64 -3.15
CA ALA A 81 -11.52 4.17 -4.51
C ALA A 81 -10.25 3.62 -5.17
N THR A 82 -9.12 4.27 -4.94
CA THR A 82 -7.81 3.78 -5.40
C THR A 82 -7.48 2.43 -4.76
N TRP A 83 -7.60 2.31 -3.43
CA TRP A 83 -7.36 1.06 -2.71
C TRP A 83 -8.30 -0.06 -3.15
N TYR A 84 -9.57 0.27 -3.41
CA TYR A 84 -10.57 -0.69 -3.89
C TYR A 84 -10.19 -1.24 -5.28
N GLN A 85 -9.81 -0.36 -6.21
CA GLN A 85 -9.38 -0.79 -7.54
C GLN A 85 -8.14 -1.70 -7.50
N LEU A 86 -7.12 -1.33 -6.70
CA LEU A 86 -5.89 -2.12 -6.56
C LEU A 86 -6.17 -3.48 -5.91
N THR A 87 -6.99 -3.50 -4.85
CA THR A 87 -7.40 -4.74 -4.19
C THR A 87 -8.16 -5.65 -5.15
N ARG A 88 -9.11 -5.10 -5.90
CA ARG A 88 -9.90 -5.87 -6.89
C ARG A 88 -9.02 -6.50 -7.96
N LEU A 89 -8.04 -5.77 -8.50
CA LEU A 89 -7.11 -6.30 -9.50
C LEU A 89 -6.29 -7.50 -8.98
N GLN A 90 -5.94 -7.49 -7.71
CA GLN A 90 -5.24 -8.62 -7.09
C GLN A 90 -6.17 -9.79 -6.75
N LEU A 91 -7.39 -9.49 -6.30
CA LEU A 91 -8.41 -10.52 -6.06
C LEU A 91 -8.80 -11.27 -7.31
N ASP A 92 -8.82 -10.61 -8.49
CA ASP A 92 -9.12 -11.25 -9.77
C ASP A 92 -8.09 -12.35 -10.13
N GLN A 93 -6.89 -12.29 -9.55
CA GLN A 93 -5.84 -13.30 -9.74
C GLN A 93 -5.82 -14.35 -8.62
N LEU A 94 -6.50 -14.09 -7.51
CA LEU A 94 -6.51 -14.96 -6.35
C LEU A 94 -7.47 -16.14 -6.59
N LYS A 95 -6.97 -17.34 -6.35
CA LYS A 95 -7.81 -18.55 -6.31
C LYS A 95 -8.14 -18.86 -4.87
N LEU A 96 -9.42 -18.83 -4.53
CA LEU A 96 -9.89 -19.30 -3.25
C LEU A 96 -9.90 -20.85 -3.28
N HIS A 97 -9.10 -21.46 -2.42
CA HIS A 97 -9.02 -22.92 -2.32
C HIS A 97 -10.09 -23.49 -1.39
N THR A 98 -10.50 -22.70 -0.41
CA THR A 98 -11.53 -23.02 0.59
C THR A 98 -12.43 -21.81 0.77
N GLY A 99 -13.61 -22.00 1.37
CA GLY A 99 -14.49 -20.90 1.68
C GLY A 99 -13.91 -19.95 2.73
N ILE A 100 -14.25 -18.69 2.61
CA ILE A 100 -13.80 -17.63 3.49
C ILE A 100 -14.90 -17.29 4.49
N GLU A 101 -14.55 -17.21 5.77
CA GLU A 101 -15.47 -16.84 6.85
C GLU A 101 -15.23 -15.42 7.40
N GLY A 102 -14.05 -14.85 7.13
CA GLY A 102 -13.72 -13.52 7.60
C GLY A 102 -12.63 -12.82 6.79
N LEU A 103 -12.60 -11.51 6.91
CA LEU A 103 -11.57 -10.63 6.36
C LEU A 103 -10.97 -9.79 7.47
N VAL A 104 -9.65 -9.61 7.43
CA VAL A 104 -8.93 -8.63 8.26
C VAL A 104 -8.19 -7.68 7.33
N LEU A 105 -8.30 -6.39 7.60
CA LEU A 105 -7.54 -5.34 6.94
C LEU A 105 -6.57 -4.74 7.95
N GLU A 106 -5.29 -4.77 7.63
CA GLU A 106 -4.23 -4.14 8.41
C GLU A 106 -3.50 -3.07 7.60
N CYS A 107 -3.17 -1.98 8.28
CA CYS A 107 -2.31 -0.94 7.74
C CYS A 107 -1.29 -0.55 8.81
N ARG A 108 -0.03 -0.98 8.59
CA ARG A 108 1.07 -0.80 9.54
C ARG A 108 2.03 0.32 9.12
N GLU A 109 2.11 0.62 7.83
CA GLU A 109 2.97 1.66 7.29
C GLU A 109 2.20 2.97 7.17
N LEU A 110 2.06 3.67 8.30
CA LEU A 110 1.37 4.94 8.40
C LEU A 110 2.40 6.08 8.49
N LEU A 111 2.30 7.01 7.58
CA LEU A 111 3.19 8.17 7.49
C LEU A 111 2.38 9.45 7.52
N THR A 112 2.86 10.43 8.26
CA THR A 112 2.25 11.76 8.25
C THR A 112 2.24 12.30 6.82
N GLY A 113 1.06 12.65 6.36
CA GLY A 113 0.91 13.33 5.08
C GLY A 113 1.61 14.69 5.17
N HIS A 114 2.88 14.76 4.81
CA HIS A 114 3.45 16.04 4.43
C HIS A 114 2.67 16.46 3.19
N SER A 115 1.77 17.43 3.36
CA SER A 115 1.34 18.23 2.23
C SER A 115 2.63 18.89 1.73
N ALA A 116 3.30 18.25 0.78
CA ALA A 116 4.36 18.90 0.02
C ALA A 116 3.73 20.21 -0.45
N GLY A 117 4.26 21.33 0.05
CA GLY A 117 3.73 22.64 -0.21
C GLY A 117 3.34 22.73 -1.69
N ILE A 118 2.19 23.29 -1.94
CA ILE A 118 1.68 23.48 -3.30
C ILE A 118 2.72 24.32 -4.03
N ASP A 119 3.69 23.65 -4.64
CA ASP A 119 4.54 24.30 -5.62
C ASP A 119 3.70 24.47 -6.87
N LEU A 120 3.16 25.67 -7.03
CA LEU A 120 2.33 26.07 -8.17
C LEU A 120 3.03 25.91 -9.52
N PHE A 121 4.34 25.70 -9.52
CA PHE A 121 5.18 25.56 -10.72
C PHE A 121 5.66 24.13 -10.99
N SER A 122 5.34 23.17 -10.11
CA SER A 122 5.67 21.77 -10.37
C SER A 122 4.73 21.16 -11.42
N PRO A 123 5.24 20.45 -12.44
CA PRO A 123 4.42 19.75 -13.42
C PRO A 123 3.77 18.52 -12.80
N ARG A 124 2.89 18.74 -11.82
CA ARG A 124 2.23 17.71 -11.01
C ARG A 124 1.26 16.84 -11.81
N ASN A 125 0.69 17.40 -12.88
CA ASN A 125 -0.36 16.73 -13.66
C ASN A 125 0.12 15.59 -14.56
N GLN A 126 1.44 15.41 -14.75
CA GLN A 126 1.96 14.34 -15.62
C GLN A 126 2.43 13.10 -14.84
N ARG A 127 2.73 13.21 -13.55
CA ARG A 127 3.22 12.09 -12.72
C ARG A 127 2.11 11.22 -12.15
N GLU A 128 0.95 11.80 -11.85
CA GLU A 128 -0.20 11.07 -11.32
C GLU A 128 -0.72 9.98 -12.27
N PRO A 129 -0.91 10.25 -13.59
CA PRO A 129 -1.29 9.19 -14.53
C PRO A 129 -0.23 8.10 -14.68
N LEU A 130 1.05 8.44 -14.58
CA LEU A 130 2.14 7.46 -14.64
C LEU A 130 2.14 6.53 -13.42
N HIS A 131 1.99 7.06 -12.21
CA HIS A 131 1.91 6.27 -11.00
C HIS A 131 0.70 5.33 -11.02
N ALA A 132 -0.47 5.80 -11.43
CA ALA A 132 -1.66 4.98 -11.58
C ALA A 132 -1.49 3.85 -12.61
N LEU A 133 -0.77 4.10 -13.69
CA LEU A 133 -0.41 3.08 -14.69
C LEU A 133 0.54 2.04 -14.09
N LEU A 134 1.60 2.48 -13.40
CA LEU A 134 2.56 1.60 -12.74
C LEU A 134 1.88 0.70 -11.70
N ASP A 135 0.96 1.26 -10.91
CA ASP A 135 0.20 0.51 -9.91
C ASP A 135 -0.67 -0.57 -10.55
N ARG A 136 -1.37 -0.26 -11.64
CA ARG A 136 -2.16 -1.23 -12.38
C ARG A 136 -1.31 -2.35 -12.97
N LEU A 137 -0.15 -2.00 -13.52
CA LEU A 137 0.78 -2.98 -14.09
C LEU A 137 1.37 -3.88 -12.99
N ARG A 138 1.80 -3.31 -11.86
CA ARG A 138 2.31 -4.08 -10.73
C ARG A 138 1.25 -4.99 -10.12
N SER A 139 0.01 -4.51 -10.02
CA SER A 139 -1.11 -5.30 -9.50
C SER A 139 -1.47 -6.47 -10.42
N ARG A 140 -1.23 -6.36 -11.72
CA ARG A 140 -1.50 -7.44 -12.70
C ARG A 140 -0.34 -8.40 -12.90
N LEU A 141 0.88 -7.89 -12.91
CA LEU A 141 2.08 -8.65 -13.28
C LEU A 141 2.91 -9.09 -12.07
N GLY A 142 2.57 -8.59 -10.89
CA GLY A 142 3.34 -8.79 -9.67
C GLY A 142 4.31 -7.63 -9.40
N LEU A 143 4.68 -7.45 -8.13
CA LEU A 143 5.51 -6.34 -7.65
C LEU A 143 6.90 -6.30 -8.29
N GLN A 144 7.43 -7.47 -8.67
CA GLN A 144 8.78 -7.63 -9.23
C GLN A 144 8.83 -7.42 -10.76
N ALA A 145 7.66 -7.32 -11.42
CA ALA A 145 7.60 -7.28 -12.90
C ALA A 145 8.03 -5.93 -13.48
N ILE A 146 8.07 -4.88 -12.66
CA ILE A 146 8.41 -3.53 -13.11
C ILE A 146 9.53 -2.99 -12.25
N ALA A 147 10.66 -2.73 -12.88
CA ALA A 147 11.81 -2.08 -12.27
C ALA A 147 11.97 -0.66 -12.81
N THR A 148 12.43 0.24 -11.97
CA THR A 148 12.84 1.60 -12.36
C THR A 148 14.34 1.63 -12.57
N ILE A 149 14.76 2.31 -13.63
CA ILE A 149 16.18 2.54 -13.92
C ILE A 149 16.52 3.94 -13.44
N GLY A 150 17.44 4.04 -12.49
CA GLY A 150 18.01 5.28 -12.01
C GLY A 150 19.44 5.46 -12.48
N CYS A 151 19.87 6.71 -12.69
CA CYS A 151 21.28 7.03 -12.94
C CYS A 151 21.92 7.49 -11.63
N ARG A 152 23.11 6.96 -11.34
CA ARG A 152 24.01 7.48 -10.29
C ARG A 152 25.05 8.39 -10.93
N ASP A 153 25.48 9.38 -10.18
CA ASP A 153 26.60 10.25 -10.57
C ASP A 153 27.92 9.51 -10.27
N GLU A 154 28.25 8.60 -11.18
CA GLU A 154 29.46 7.75 -11.09
C GLU A 154 30.32 7.99 -12.33
N HIS A 155 31.64 8.01 -12.13
CA HIS A 155 32.61 8.24 -13.21
C HIS A 155 32.70 7.08 -14.20
N LEU A 156 32.24 5.88 -13.83
CA LEU A 156 32.24 4.69 -14.66
C LEU A 156 30.83 4.44 -15.20
N PRO A 157 30.61 4.43 -16.52
CA PRO A 157 29.29 4.26 -17.12
C PRO A 157 28.59 2.94 -16.73
N GLU A 158 29.38 1.89 -16.47
CA GLU A 158 28.88 0.57 -16.08
C GLU A 158 28.26 0.56 -14.68
N LEU A 159 28.67 1.47 -13.81
CA LEU A 159 28.16 1.63 -12.44
C LEU A 159 27.12 2.75 -12.32
N ALA A 160 26.93 3.51 -13.38
CA ALA A 160 25.98 4.64 -13.40
C ALA A 160 24.52 4.21 -13.46
N LEU A 161 24.22 2.96 -13.83
CA LEU A 161 22.87 2.43 -13.92
C LEU A 161 22.53 1.62 -12.67
N HIS A 162 21.44 2.01 -12.01
CA HIS A 162 20.86 1.29 -10.90
C HIS A 162 19.46 0.83 -11.24
N VAL A 163 19.17 -0.46 -11.06
CA VAL A 163 17.85 -1.04 -11.22
C VAL A 163 17.23 -1.17 -9.82
N GLY A 164 16.17 -0.40 -9.56
CA GLY A 164 15.42 -0.44 -8.30
C GLY A 164 13.96 -0.82 -8.52
N THR A 165 13.36 -1.47 -7.54
CA THR A 165 11.93 -1.81 -7.56
C THR A 165 11.05 -0.67 -7.03
N GLU A 166 11.63 0.35 -6.41
CA GLU A 166 10.92 1.50 -5.87
C GLU A 166 11.29 2.82 -6.57
N PRO A 167 10.30 3.63 -6.98
CA PRO A 167 10.56 4.97 -7.48
C PRO A 167 10.82 5.89 -6.29
N GLY A 168 12.05 6.34 -6.10
CA GLY A 168 12.37 7.43 -5.18
C GLY A 168 13.40 7.16 -4.09
N GLU A 169 14.11 6.05 -4.10
CA GLU A 169 15.30 5.88 -3.25
C GLU A 169 16.44 6.78 -3.76
N ALA A 170 16.49 8.00 -3.20
CA ALA A 170 17.65 8.86 -3.38
C ALA A 170 18.89 8.17 -2.71
N PRO A 171 20.07 8.17 -3.34
CA PRO A 171 21.25 7.56 -2.77
C PRO A 171 21.63 8.28 -1.48
N THR A 172 21.66 7.53 -0.38
CA THR A 172 22.19 8.02 0.89
C THR A 172 23.69 8.28 0.69
N HIS A 173 24.07 9.54 0.71
CA HIS A 173 25.47 9.94 0.78
C HIS A 173 26.06 9.39 2.09
N ALA A 174 26.95 8.43 2.03
CA ALA A 174 27.84 8.11 3.14
C ALA A 174 28.91 9.20 3.20
N PRO A 175 29.11 9.87 4.35
CA PRO A 175 30.24 10.79 4.51
C PRO A 175 31.52 9.98 4.64
N THR A 176 32.53 10.40 3.90
CA THR A 176 33.96 10.01 4.04
C THR A 176 34.49 10.57 5.32
#